data_ce9f38dc97a01e5e972614f0cbefddfe
#
_entry.id   ce9f38dc97a01e5e972614f0cbefddfe
#
_cell.length_a   1.000
_cell.length_b   1.000
_cell.length_c   1.000
_cell.angle_alpha   90.00
_cell.angle_beta   90.00
_cell.angle_gamma   90.00
#
_symmetry.space_group_name_H-M   'P 1'
#
loop_
_entity.id
_entity.type
_entity.pdbx_description
1 polymer ?
#
loop_
_entity_poly.entity_id
_entity_poly.type
_entity_poly.pdbx_seq_one_letter_code
_entity_poly.pdbx_strand_id
1 'polypeptide(L)'
;VVIAGAGLAGLACAHELGRKGIDVTLVDRNDYHQFQPLLYQVATSQLPAADVARPLASIFHGLDTVRVVQADITDLNFATHSLTAGGERIEGSHLVVAAGATANFFGTPGAEEHSFPLYSVADATALRHHVGALLAGERDPLDVVVVGGGPTGVETAGAFAELTAALRTMHHPGGKGQTSLVNHGPALLAPFSERSHVYARDKLVEHGAKVLLGVGVASVDTEGVTLSDGSRIDACTVIWAGGESASPIAGTAEVKPGRGGRIDVSADLTVPAFENVYAIGDVANIPGADGSTLPQLGSVALQAGTWTAHNIERAAAGKPKKAFAYKDKGIMAMIGRGAAVAEIGEHRHHLEGHLAFAAWLGVHASLLSGAHSKADAFLSWAWDYVDREHSAMVECTAAPTTDG
;
A
#
# COMPACT_ATOMS: atom_id res chain seq x y z
N VAL A 1 -26.59 -1.59 -1.04
CA VAL A 1 -25.35 -1.88 -1.75
C VAL A 1 -24.44 -2.69 -0.86
N VAL A 2 -23.81 -3.74 -1.38
CA VAL A 2 -22.77 -4.51 -0.65
C VAL A 2 -21.41 -4.17 -1.24
N ILE A 3 -20.44 -3.86 -0.37
CA ILE A 3 -19.07 -3.50 -0.77
C ILE A 3 -18.09 -4.46 -0.11
N ALA A 4 -17.27 -5.13 -0.92
CA ALA A 4 -16.23 -6.06 -0.50
C ALA A 4 -14.88 -5.36 -0.41
N GLY A 5 -14.43 -5.03 0.81
CA GLY A 5 -13.16 -4.36 1.09
C GLY A 5 -13.29 -2.88 1.46
N ALA A 6 -12.63 -2.47 2.56
CA ALA A 6 -12.58 -1.11 3.10
C ALA A 6 -11.25 -0.39 2.82
N GLY A 7 -10.56 -0.77 1.74
CA GLY A 7 -9.43 -0.02 1.20
C GLY A 7 -9.86 1.35 0.65
N LEU A 8 -8.94 2.08 0.02
CA LEU A 8 -9.19 3.43 -0.51
C LEU A 8 -10.41 3.50 -1.42
N ALA A 9 -10.60 2.51 -2.32
CA ALA A 9 -11.72 2.49 -3.26
C ALA A 9 -13.06 2.21 -2.56
N GLY A 10 -13.12 1.16 -1.73
CA GLY A 10 -14.34 0.77 -1.03
C GLY A 10 -14.79 1.82 -0.02
N LEU A 11 -13.83 2.40 0.71
CA LEU A 11 -14.08 3.49 1.65
C LEU A 11 -14.68 4.71 0.95
N ALA A 12 -14.10 5.15 -0.18
CA ALA A 12 -14.60 6.28 -0.95
C ALA A 12 -16.02 6.03 -1.48
N CYS A 13 -16.28 4.81 -1.98
CA CYS A 13 -17.60 4.40 -2.46
C CYS A 13 -18.62 4.39 -1.32
N ALA A 14 -18.32 3.73 -0.21
CA ALA A 14 -19.21 3.64 0.96
C ALA A 14 -19.56 5.03 1.54
N HIS A 15 -18.54 5.88 1.68
CA HIS A 15 -18.72 7.22 2.21
C HIS A 15 -19.62 8.10 1.32
N GLU A 16 -19.40 8.06 -0.01
CA GLU A 16 -20.21 8.86 -0.94
C GLU A 16 -21.66 8.37 -1.00
N LEU A 17 -21.89 7.04 -1.01
CA LEU A 17 -23.23 6.45 -0.95
C LEU A 17 -23.94 6.78 0.37
N GLY A 18 -23.25 6.64 1.52
CA GLY A 18 -23.80 6.95 2.83
C GLY A 18 -24.22 8.42 2.95
N ARG A 19 -23.44 9.37 2.43
CA ARG A 19 -23.80 10.79 2.38
C ARG A 19 -25.04 11.09 1.52
N LYS A 20 -25.37 10.19 0.61
CA LYS A 20 -26.58 10.26 -0.24
C LYS A 20 -27.78 9.54 0.37
N GLY A 21 -27.62 8.97 1.57
CA GLY A 21 -28.68 8.21 2.25
C GLY A 21 -28.97 6.85 1.62
N ILE A 22 -28.01 6.28 0.89
CA ILE A 22 -28.12 4.95 0.29
C ILE A 22 -27.55 3.94 1.28
N ASP A 23 -28.31 2.88 1.58
CA ASP A 23 -27.91 1.81 2.48
C ASP A 23 -26.73 1.03 1.92
N VAL A 24 -25.67 0.93 2.73
CA VAL A 24 -24.42 0.22 2.41
C VAL A 24 -24.10 -0.80 3.49
N THR A 25 -23.76 -2.02 3.08
CA THR A 25 -23.06 -2.97 3.92
C THR A 25 -21.62 -3.08 3.42
N LEU A 26 -20.69 -2.53 4.20
CA LEU A 26 -19.25 -2.59 3.93
C LEU A 26 -18.64 -3.75 4.70
N VAL A 27 -18.02 -4.70 3.99
CA VAL A 27 -17.44 -5.91 4.58
C VAL A 27 -15.92 -5.87 4.42
N ASP A 28 -15.20 -6.02 5.52
CA ASP A 28 -13.73 -6.13 5.52
C ASP A 28 -13.27 -7.06 6.63
N ARG A 29 -12.11 -7.70 6.47
CA ARG A 29 -11.50 -8.53 7.52
C ARG A 29 -11.06 -7.71 8.73
N ASN A 30 -10.72 -6.44 8.51
CA ASN A 30 -10.29 -5.51 9.53
C ASN A 30 -11.46 -4.61 9.94
N ASP A 31 -11.48 -4.19 11.19
CA ASP A 31 -12.40 -3.17 11.71
C ASP A 31 -11.84 -1.73 11.50
N TYR A 32 -10.72 -1.61 10.79
CA TYR A 32 -10.05 -0.34 10.48
C TYR A 32 -9.71 -0.21 9.00
N HIS A 33 -9.66 1.03 8.55
CA HIS A 33 -9.05 1.42 7.28
C HIS A 33 -7.56 1.66 7.48
N GLN A 34 -6.72 1.12 6.59
CA GLN A 34 -5.28 1.32 6.60
C GLN A 34 -4.83 2.25 5.46
N PHE A 35 -3.92 3.16 5.78
CA PHE A 35 -3.30 4.04 4.79
C PHE A 35 -1.97 3.46 4.31
N GLN A 36 -2.03 2.59 3.32
CA GLN A 36 -0.91 1.80 2.80
C GLN A 36 0.35 2.60 2.43
N PRO A 37 0.26 3.82 1.87
CA PRO A 37 1.47 4.58 1.50
C PRO A 37 2.45 4.88 2.65
N LEU A 38 2.02 4.76 3.90
CA LEU A 38 2.85 5.03 5.08
C LEU A 38 3.27 3.77 5.85
N LEU A 39 3.02 2.58 5.34
CA LEU A 39 3.37 1.33 6.02
C LEU A 39 4.88 1.17 6.25
N TYR A 40 5.71 1.66 5.32
CA TYR A 40 7.16 1.63 5.50
C TYR A 40 7.63 2.47 6.70
N GLN A 41 6.92 3.55 7.04
CA GLN A 41 7.21 4.36 8.23
C GLN A 41 6.83 3.63 9.52
N VAL A 42 5.77 2.83 9.49
CA VAL A 42 5.43 1.94 10.61
C VAL A 42 6.51 0.87 10.80
N ALA A 43 6.92 0.24 9.70
CA ALA A 43 7.95 -0.81 9.72
C ALA A 43 9.31 -0.32 10.24
N THR A 44 9.67 0.94 9.98
CA THR A 44 10.91 1.58 10.44
C THR A 44 10.76 2.39 11.72
N SER A 45 9.62 2.28 12.41
CA SER A 45 9.33 2.99 13.66
C SER A 45 9.33 4.52 13.57
N GLN A 46 9.09 5.07 12.38
CA GLN A 46 8.92 6.52 12.17
C GLN A 46 7.51 6.98 12.55
N LEU A 47 6.50 6.10 12.39
CA LEU A 47 5.12 6.33 12.79
C LEU A 47 4.57 5.14 13.58
N PRO A 48 3.74 5.38 14.60
CA PRO A 48 2.96 4.31 15.23
C PRO A 48 1.89 3.77 14.27
N ALA A 49 1.55 2.50 14.39
CA ALA A 49 0.53 1.86 13.55
C ALA A 49 -0.85 2.55 13.64
N ALA A 50 -1.17 3.13 14.80
CA ALA A 50 -2.42 3.85 15.03
C ALA A 50 -2.60 5.10 14.15
N ASP A 51 -1.51 5.72 13.68
CA ASP A 51 -1.58 6.90 12.83
C ASP A 51 -1.97 6.57 11.39
N VAL A 52 -1.72 5.33 10.96
CA VAL A 52 -2.02 4.83 9.60
C VAL A 52 -3.24 3.90 9.57
N ALA A 53 -3.73 3.46 10.74
CA ALA A 53 -4.91 2.61 10.90
C ALA A 53 -6.03 3.38 11.61
N ARG A 54 -7.19 3.54 10.96
CA ARG A 54 -8.31 4.25 11.54
C ARG A 54 -9.55 3.36 11.65
N PRO A 55 -10.19 3.23 12.84
CA PRO A 55 -11.40 2.44 13.00
C PRO A 55 -12.51 2.86 12.03
N LEU A 56 -13.10 1.90 11.32
CA LEU A 56 -14.19 2.13 10.36
C LEU A 56 -15.39 2.75 11.05
N ALA A 57 -15.72 2.32 12.27
CA ALA A 57 -16.78 2.92 13.07
C ALA A 57 -16.58 4.42 13.30
N SER A 58 -15.32 4.87 13.46
CA SER A 58 -14.99 6.29 13.60
C SER A 58 -15.13 7.06 12.28
N ILE A 59 -14.80 6.41 11.14
CA ILE A 59 -14.90 7.03 9.82
C ILE A 59 -16.36 7.25 9.44
N PHE A 60 -17.23 6.28 9.72
CA PHE A 60 -18.65 6.32 9.36
C PHE A 60 -19.55 6.86 10.49
N HIS A 61 -18.96 7.41 11.55
CA HIS A 61 -19.75 8.04 12.61
C HIS A 61 -20.69 9.12 12.05
N GLY A 62 -21.97 8.99 12.34
CA GLY A 62 -23.02 9.90 11.81
C GLY A 62 -23.51 9.57 10.40
N LEU A 63 -23.11 8.45 9.82
CA LEU A 63 -23.65 7.89 8.57
C LEU A 63 -24.40 6.60 8.87
N ASP A 64 -25.61 6.72 9.42
CA ASP A 64 -26.42 5.58 9.91
C ASP A 64 -26.81 4.58 8.80
N THR A 65 -26.70 4.97 7.54
CA THR A 65 -26.95 4.13 6.37
C THR A 65 -25.74 3.23 6.03
N VAL A 66 -24.59 3.40 6.68
CA VAL A 66 -23.40 2.57 6.44
C VAL A 66 -23.23 1.58 7.59
N ARG A 67 -23.50 0.32 7.33
CA ARG A 67 -23.23 -0.79 8.24
C ARG A 67 -21.87 -1.41 7.91
N VAL A 68 -20.96 -1.45 8.88
CA VAL A 68 -19.67 -2.15 8.78
C VAL A 68 -19.82 -3.57 9.33
N VAL A 69 -19.29 -4.55 8.59
CA VAL A 69 -19.23 -5.97 8.99
C VAL A 69 -17.77 -6.39 8.94
N GLN A 70 -17.21 -6.72 10.10
CA GLN A 70 -15.85 -7.28 10.18
C GLN A 70 -15.93 -8.79 9.97
N ALA A 71 -15.48 -9.26 8.81
CA ALA A 71 -15.40 -10.68 8.49
C ALA A 71 -14.51 -10.92 7.27
N ASP A 72 -13.90 -12.11 7.20
CA ASP A 72 -13.23 -12.58 6.00
C ASP A 72 -14.25 -12.94 4.93
N ILE A 73 -14.05 -12.39 3.74
CA ILE A 73 -14.86 -12.69 2.56
C ILE A 73 -14.28 -13.95 1.92
N THR A 74 -15.10 -14.98 1.76
CA THR A 74 -14.68 -16.29 1.24
C THR A 74 -15.20 -16.58 -0.17
N ASP A 75 -16.25 -15.89 -0.60
CA ASP A 75 -16.85 -16.11 -1.93
C ASP A 75 -17.58 -14.87 -2.46
N LEU A 76 -17.62 -14.73 -3.79
CA LEU A 76 -18.35 -13.69 -4.51
C LEU A 76 -19.32 -14.34 -5.50
N ASN A 77 -20.59 -13.93 -5.47
CA ASN A 77 -21.59 -14.37 -6.43
C ASN A 77 -22.16 -13.16 -7.18
N PHE A 78 -21.77 -13.04 -8.45
CA PHE A 78 -22.14 -11.91 -9.29
C PHE A 78 -23.59 -11.97 -9.78
N ALA A 79 -24.11 -13.18 -10.02
CA ALA A 79 -25.47 -13.38 -10.49
C ALA A 79 -26.52 -12.92 -9.46
N THR A 80 -26.19 -13.03 -8.17
CA THR A 80 -27.09 -12.66 -7.06
C THR A 80 -26.66 -11.40 -6.32
N HIS A 81 -25.61 -10.69 -6.79
CA HIS A 81 -25.06 -9.48 -6.16
C HIS A 81 -24.74 -9.69 -4.67
N SER A 82 -24.14 -10.85 -4.34
CA SER A 82 -23.88 -11.24 -2.96
C SER A 82 -22.43 -11.68 -2.76
N LEU A 83 -22.03 -11.69 -1.48
CA LEU A 83 -20.78 -12.29 -1.03
C LEU A 83 -21.04 -13.17 0.19
N THR A 84 -20.12 -14.09 0.46
CA THR A 84 -20.10 -14.88 1.69
C THR A 84 -18.99 -14.36 2.59
N ALA A 85 -19.34 -14.02 3.83
CA ALA A 85 -18.38 -13.51 4.82
C ALA A 85 -18.74 -14.04 6.22
N GLY A 86 -17.75 -14.56 6.95
CA GLY A 86 -17.97 -15.16 8.28
C GLY A 86 -18.98 -16.32 8.27
N GLY A 87 -19.13 -17.01 7.15
CA GLY A 87 -20.12 -18.08 6.95
C GLY A 87 -21.54 -17.61 6.62
N GLU A 88 -21.80 -16.31 6.58
CA GLU A 88 -23.09 -15.73 6.22
C GLU A 88 -23.09 -15.16 4.81
N ARG A 89 -24.22 -15.30 4.11
CA ARG A 89 -24.44 -14.67 2.81
C ARG A 89 -25.00 -13.28 3.00
N ILE A 90 -24.36 -12.29 2.39
CA ILE A 90 -24.78 -10.89 2.40
C ILE A 90 -25.09 -10.50 0.96
N GLU A 91 -26.31 -10.03 0.71
CA GLU A 91 -26.77 -9.67 -0.65
C GLU A 91 -27.32 -8.24 -0.70
N GLY A 92 -27.32 -7.65 -1.88
CA GLY A 92 -27.83 -6.31 -2.12
C GLY A 92 -28.28 -6.09 -3.57
N SER A 93 -28.82 -4.91 -3.84
CA SER A 93 -29.17 -4.51 -5.20
C SER A 93 -27.95 -4.37 -6.12
N HIS A 94 -26.78 -4.08 -5.52
CA HIS A 94 -25.49 -3.93 -6.22
C HIS A 94 -24.38 -4.56 -5.37
N LEU A 95 -23.38 -5.13 -6.06
CA LEU A 95 -22.14 -5.62 -5.45
C LEU A 95 -20.98 -4.79 -5.97
N VAL A 96 -20.14 -4.28 -5.07
CA VAL A 96 -18.91 -3.56 -5.39
C VAL A 96 -17.72 -4.36 -4.86
N VAL A 97 -16.86 -4.86 -5.75
CA VAL A 97 -15.64 -5.58 -5.39
C VAL A 97 -14.50 -4.56 -5.30
N ALA A 98 -14.02 -4.30 -4.09
CA ALA A 98 -12.94 -3.36 -3.77
C ALA A 98 -11.85 -4.03 -2.90
N ALA A 99 -11.62 -5.32 -3.14
CA ALA A 99 -10.80 -6.19 -2.29
C ALA A 99 -9.28 -5.96 -2.42
N GLY A 100 -8.85 -5.03 -3.28
CA GLY A 100 -7.45 -4.61 -3.41
C GLY A 100 -6.54 -5.68 -3.99
N ALA A 101 -5.28 -5.65 -3.55
CA ALA A 101 -4.21 -6.52 -4.00
C ALA A 101 -3.49 -7.18 -2.82
N THR A 102 -2.60 -8.12 -3.12
CA THR A 102 -1.67 -8.77 -2.18
C THR A 102 -0.27 -8.80 -2.80
N ALA A 103 0.75 -9.09 -1.99
CA ALA A 103 2.11 -9.28 -2.48
C ALA A 103 2.15 -10.37 -3.56
N ASN A 104 2.90 -10.12 -4.62
CA ASN A 104 3.20 -11.10 -5.65
C ASN A 104 4.66 -11.53 -5.53
N PHE A 105 4.88 -12.76 -5.16
CA PHE A 105 6.22 -13.34 -5.04
C PHE A 105 6.74 -13.94 -6.36
N PHE A 106 5.94 -13.87 -7.45
CA PHE A 106 6.29 -14.38 -8.79
C PHE A 106 6.76 -15.83 -8.82
N GLY A 107 6.38 -16.64 -7.84
CA GLY A 107 6.85 -18.02 -7.70
C GLY A 107 8.34 -18.12 -7.35
N THR A 108 8.96 -17.05 -6.83
CA THR A 108 10.36 -17.04 -6.40
C THR A 108 10.53 -17.98 -5.20
N PRO A 109 11.35 -19.02 -5.28
CA PRO A 109 11.55 -20.00 -4.21
C PRO A 109 11.91 -19.33 -2.89
N GLY A 110 11.19 -19.69 -1.82
CA GLY A 110 11.39 -19.21 -0.46
C GLY A 110 10.99 -17.75 -0.21
N ALA A 111 10.57 -16.97 -1.22
CA ALA A 111 10.26 -15.56 -1.03
C ALA A 111 9.05 -15.36 -0.10
N GLU A 112 8.00 -16.15 -0.23
CA GLU A 112 6.81 -16.03 0.64
C GLU A 112 7.11 -16.45 2.08
N GLU A 113 8.00 -17.44 2.28
CA GLU A 113 8.32 -18.00 3.59
C GLU A 113 9.37 -17.17 4.35
N HIS A 114 10.33 -16.56 3.64
CA HIS A 114 11.53 -15.96 4.23
C HIS A 114 11.64 -14.45 3.97
N SER A 115 10.58 -13.79 3.48
CA SER A 115 10.57 -12.34 3.35
C SER A 115 9.34 -11.70 3.97
N PHE A 116 9.43 -10.42 4.26
CA PHE A 116 8.34 -9.59 4.76
C PHE A 116 7.70 -8.83 3.61
N PRO A 117 6.44 -9.11 3.26
CA PRO A 117 5.67 -8.21 2.41
C PRO A 117 5.36 -6.91 3.17
N LEU A 118 4.88 -5.89 2.46
CA LEU A 118 4.53 -4.60 3.07
C LEU A 118 3.22 -4.06 2.48
N TYR A 119 2.13 -4.77 2.75
CA TYR A 119 0.79 -4.49 2.21
C TYR A 119 -0.25 -4.19 3.28
N SER A 120 0.02 -4.57 4.52
CA SER A 120 -0.90 -4.38 5.64
C SER A 120 -0.20 -3.80 6.87
N VAL A 121 -0.99 -3.25 7.79
CA VAL A 121 -0.50 -2.84 9.12
C VAL A 121 0.09 -4.03 9.86
N ALA A 122 -0.47 -5.23 9.68
CA ALA A 122 0.07 -6.45 10.27
C ALA A 122 1.47 -6.76 9.74
N ASP A 123 1.70 -6.65 8.41
CA ASP A 123 3.01 -6.86 7.80
C ASP A 123 4.03 -5.84 8.33
N ALA A 124 3.66 -4.56 8.34
CA ALA A 124 4.54 -3.50 8.84
C ALA A 124 4.89 -3.68 10.32
N THR A 125 3.92 -4.13 11.13
CA THR A 125 4.12 -4.41 12.56
C THR A 125 5.00 -5.64 12.77
N ALA A 126 4.79 -6.70 11.99
CA ALA A 126 5.63 -7.90 12.03
C ALA A 126 7.09 -7.58 11.68
N LEU A 127 7.32 -6.79 10.61
CA LEU A 127 8.65 -6.33 10.22
C LEU A 127 9.27 -5.45 11.31
N ARG A 128 8.50 -4.51 11.90
CA ARG A 128 8.97 -3.68 13.02
C ARG A 128 9.40 -4.51 14.22
N HIS A 129 8.61 -5.52 14.61
CA HIS A 129 8.93 -6.42 15.73
C HIS A 129 10.18 -7.25 15.43
N HIS A 130 10.32 -7.77 14.19
CA HIS A 130 11.51 -8.51 13.77
C HIS A 130 12.76 -7.65 13.88
N VAL A 131 12.75 -6.43 13.34
CA VAL A 131 13.87 -5.49 13.42
C VAL A 131 14.17 -5.13 14.87
N GLY A 132 13.14 -4.85 15.68
CA GLY A 132 13.29 -4.57 17.11
C GLY A 132 13.97 -5.73 17.88
N ALA A 133 13.58 -6.98 17.58
CA ALA A 133 14.21 -8.16 18.19
C ALA A 133 15.68 -8.34 17.78
N LEU A 134 16.02 -8.06 16.51
CA LEU A 134 17.41 -8.08 16.05
C LEU A 134 18.26 -7.03 16.77
N LEU A 135 17.73 -5.81 16.89
CA LEU A 135 18.44 -4.71 17.56
C LEU A 135 18.60 -4.96 19.07
N ALA A 136 17.59 -5.52 19.74
CA ALA A 136 17.69 -5.89 21.16
C ALA A 136 18.71 -7.01 21.43
N GLY A 137 19.02 -7.84 20.42
CA GLY A 137 20.02 -8.90 20.51
C GLY A 137 21.47 -8.41 20.57
N GLU A 138 21.73 -7.15 20.21
CA GLU A 138 23.03 -6.44 20.22
C GLU A 138 24.22 -7.18 19.57
N ARG A 139 23.95 -8.16 18.71
CA ARG A 139 25.00 -9.08 18.24
C ARG A 139 25.42 -8.87 16.80
N ASP A 140 24.47 -8.51 15.92
CA ASP A 140 24.72 -8.54 14.49
C ASP A 140 24.42 -7.20 13.80
N PRO A 141 25.10 -6.87 12.70
CA PRO A 141 24.74 -5.74 11.87
C PRO A 141 23.32 -5.92 11.31
N LEU A 142 22.60 -4.82 11.17
CA LEU A 142 21.27 -4.82 10.53
C LEU A 142 21.42 -4.83 9.00
N ASP A 143 21.63 -6.01 8.43
CA ASP A 143 21.69 -6.20 6.98
C ASP A 143 20.29 -6.43 6.42
N VAL A 144 19.87 -5.54 5.51
CA VAL A 144 18.53 -5.52 4.93
C VAL A 144 18.59 -5.60 3.42
N VAL A 145 17.82 -6.51 2.83
CA VAL A 145 17.57 -6.53 1.37
C VAL A 145 16.14 -6.11 1.10
N VAL A 146 15.97 -5.06 0.29
CA VAL A 146 14.69 -4.64 -0.25
C VAL A 146 14.58 -5.09 -1.70
N VAL A 147 13.58 -5.90 -2.01
CA VAL A 147 13.34 -6.44 -3.36
C VAL A 147 12.26 -5.62 -4.06
N GLY A 148 12.63 -4.97 -5.16
CA GLY A 148 11.74 -4.16 -5.99
C GLY A 148 12.08 -2.67 -5.97
N GLY A 149 12.18 -2.06 -7.15
CA GLY A 149 12.55 -0.65 -7.35
C GLY A 149 11.36 0.28 -7.62
N GLY A 150 10.14 -0.14 -7.28
CA GLY A 150 8.96 0.72 -7.31
C GLY A 150 8.94 1.73 -6.14
N PRO A 151 7.88 2.59 -6.03
CA PRO A 151 7.78 3.56 -4.94
C PRO A 151 7.95 2.93 -3.55
N THR A 152 7.21 1.88 -3.25
CA THR A 152 7.29 1.19 -1.95
C THR A 152 8.72 0.71 -1.63
N GLY A 153 9.41 0.11 -2.60
CA GLY A 153 10.78 -0.38 -2.39
C GLY A 153 11.79 0.76 -2.20
N VAL A 154 11.67 1.84 -2.97
CA VAL A 154 12.54 3.03 -2.85
C VAL A 154 12.33 3.71 -1.49
N GLU A 155 11.09 3.94 -1.08
CA GLU A 155 10.73 4.54 0.21
C GLU A 155 11.20 3.68 1.38
N THR A 156 11.01 2.36 1.29
CA THR A 156 11.47 1.40 2.31
C THR A 156 12.99 1.38 2.39
N ALA A 157 13.70 1.30 1.27
CA ALA A 157 15.16 1.27 1.26
C ALA A 157 15.77 2.56 1.82
N GLY A 158 15.18 3.72 1.49
CA GLY A 158 15.57 5.01 2.05
C GLY A 158 15.39 5.06 3.57
N ALA A 159 14.23 4.65 4.06
CA ALA A 159 13.93 4.63 5.50
C ALA A 159 14.85 3.68 6.28
N PHE A 160 15.15 2.50 5.76
CA PHE A 160 16.10 1.57 6.40
C PHE A 160 17.55 2.05 6.33
N ALA A 161 17.96 2.72 5.26
CA ALA A 161 19.27 3.35 5.19
C ALA A 161 19.43 4.46 6.23
N GLU A 162 18.40 5.27 6.46
CA GLU A 162 18.35 6.28 7.52
C GLU A 162 18.39 5.66 8.93
N LEU A 163 17.62 4.59 9.15
CA LEU A 163 17.66 3.85 10.42
C LEU A 163 19.07 3.31 10.71
N THR A 164 19.71 2.68 9.73
CA THR A 164 21.07 2.18 9.87
C THR A 164 22.08 3.30 10.16
N ALA A 165 21.90 4.48 9.51
CA ALA A 165 22.74 5.64 9.78
C ALA A 165 22.54 6.21 11.19
N ALA A 166 21.28 6.25 11.68
CA ALA A 166 20.96 6.67 13.06
C ALA A 166 21.60 5.70 14.09
N LEU A 167 21.45 4.39 13.87
CA LEU A 167 22.09 3.37 14.73
C LEU A 167 23.61 3.50 14.75
N ARG A 168 24.24 3.84 13.61
CA ARG A 168 25.68 4.10 13.53
C ARG A 168 26.09 5.30 14.37
N THR A 169 25.30 6.36 14.35
CA THR A 169 25.54 7.57 15.17
C THR A 169 25.45 7.25 16.65
N MET A 170 24.52 6.38 17.05
CA MET A 170 24.38 5.90 18.42
C MET A 170 25.42 4.82 18.81
N HIS A 171 26.35 4.46 17.92
CA HIS A 171 27.33 3.39 18.10
C HIS A 171 26.69 2.01 18.35
N HIS A 172 25.45 1.81 17.93
CA HIS A 172 24.77 0.52 18.02
C HIS A 172 25.36 -0.48 17.01
N PRO A 173 25.56 -1.76 17.37
CA PRO A 173 26.10 -2.78 16.45
C PRO A 173 25.33 -2.89 15.12
N GLY A 174 24.01 -2.78 15.15
CA GLY A 174 23.16 -2.77 13.96
C GLY A 174 23.52 -1.70 12.93
N GLY A 175 24.15 -0.59 13.35
CA GLY A 175 24.62 0.47 12.45
C GLY A 175 25.78 0.06 11.54
N LYS A 176 26.40 -1.10 11.75
CA LYS A 176 27.41 -1.67 10.84
C LYS A 176 26.79 -2.35 9.62
N GLY A 177 25.47 -2.58 9.64
CA GLY A 177 24.75 -3.24 8.57
C GLY A 177 24.61 -2.41 7.31
N GLN A 178 24.13 -3.07 6.27
CA GLN A 178 23.95 -2.52 4.93
C GLN A 178 22.51 -2.69 4.45
N THR A 179 21.89 -1.62 3.98
CA THR A 179 20.64 -1.70 3.21
C THR A 179 20.97 -1.87 1.73
N SER A 180 20.44 -2.92 1.10
CA SER A 180 20.60 -3.21 -0.33
C SER A 180 19.25 -3.22 -1.02
N LEU A 181 19.08 -2.42 -2.07
CA LEU A 181 17.89 -2.43 -2.94
C LEU A 181 18.20 -3.21 -4.21
N VAL A 182 17.46 -4.28 -4.47
CA VAL A 182 17.60 -5.13 -5.66
C VAL A 182 16.40 -4.92 -6.57
N ASN A 183 16.66 -4.55 -7.83
CA ASN A 183 15.62 -4.36 -8.84
C ASN A 183 15.94 -5.07 -10.14
N HIS A 184 14.99 -5.90 -10.61
CA HIS A 184 15.12 -6.61 -11.89
C HIS A 184 15.20 -5.65 -13.09
N GLY A 185 14.49 -4.53 -13.02
CA GLY A 185 14.49 -3.52 -14.08
C GLY A 185 15.77 -2.66 -14.10
N PRO A 186 16.04 -1.97 -15.22
CA PRO A 186 17.24 -1.15 -15.40
C PRO A 186 17.20 0.18 -14.63
N ALA A 187 16.05 0.59 -14.10
CA ALA A 187 15.86 1.85 -13.40
C ALA A 187 14.94 1.69 -12.19
N LEU A 188 15.10 2.56 -11.19
CA LEU A 188 14.16 2.73 -10.10
C LEU A 188 12.97 3.57 -10.56
N LEU A 189 11.81 3.42 -9.88
CA LEU A 189 10.62 4.24 -10.13
C LEU A 189 10.19 4.22 -11.62
N ALA A 190 10.08 3.05 -12.23
CA ALA A 190 9.87 2.85 -13.66
C ALA A 190 8.79 3.76 -14.31
N PRO A 191 7.66 4.13 -13.65
CA PRO A 191 6.68 5.07 -14.22
C PRO A 191 7.11 6.53 -14.26
N PHE A 192 8.24 6.88 -13.66
CA PHE A 192 8.76 8.24 -13.59
C PHE A 192 9.71 8.54 -14.76
N SER A 193 10.09 9.81 -14.91
CA SER A 193 11.07 10.26 -15.91
C SER A 193 12.50 9.81 -15.57
N GLU A 194 13.38 9.81 -16.58
CA GLU A 194 14.79 9.47 -16.40
C GLU A 194 15.48 10.34 -15.33
N ARG A 195 15.11 11.62 -15.26
CA ARG A 195 15.60 12.53 -14.23
C ARG A 195 15.28 12.04 -12.82
N SER A 196 14.04 11.57 -12.60
CA SER A 196 13.61 10.98 -11.32
C SER A 196 14.34 9.68 -11.04
N HIS A 197 14.60 8.84 -12.05
CA HIS A 197 15.36 7.59 -11.89
C HIS A 197 16.77 7.86 -11.37
N VAL A 198 17.48 8.81 -11.97
CA VAL A 198 18.84 9.19 -11.59
C VAL A 198 18.84 9.78 -10.19
N TYR A 199 17.95 10.74 -9.91
CA TYR A 199 17.85 11.38 -8.61
C TYR A 199 17.58 10.36 -7.49
N ALA A 200 16.62 9.43 -7.69
CA ALA A 200 16.28 8.42 -6.69
C ALA A 200 17.47 7.50 -6.38
N ARG A 201 18.17 7.00 -7.42
CA ARG A 201 19.37 6.18 -7.25
C ARG A 201 20.46 6.91 -6.49
N ASP A 202 20.79 8.11 -6.92
CA ASP A 202 21.90 8.89 -6.36
C ASP A 202 21.62 9.24 -4.88
N LYS A 203 20.37 9.58 -4.54
CA LYS A 203 19.99 9.88 -3.17
C LYS A 203 20.00 8.65 -2.27
N LEU A 204 19.54 7.49 -2.76
CA LEU A 204 19.67 6.23 -1.98
C LEU A 204 21.12 5.90 -1.69
N VAL A 205 22.01 6.06 -2.68
CA VAL A 205 23.45 5.82 -2.49
C VAL A 205 24.05 6.85 -1.52
N GLU A 206 23.67 8.13 -1.62
CA GLU A 206 24.08 9.19 -0.67
C GLU A 206 23.64 8.86 0.78
N HIS A 207 22.45 8.28 0.96
CA HIS A 207 21.96 7.82 2.26
C HIS A 207 22.60 6.51 2.72
N GLY A 208 23.49 5.91 1.92
CA GLY A 208 24.25 4.72 2.27
C GLY A 208 23.63 3.39 1.83
N ALA A 209 22.57 3.41 1.04
CA ALA A 209 22.02 2.19 0.45
C ALA A 209 22.86 1.71 -0.75
N LYS A 210 22.98 0.39 -0.91
CA LYS A 210 23.52 -0.22 -2.12
C LYS A 210 22.38 -0.48 -3.10
N VAL A 211 22.50 0.01 -4.33
CA VAL A 211 21.46 -0.15 -5.37
C VAL A 211 21.96 -1.08 -6.47
N LEU A 212 21.25 -2.20 -6.68
CA LEU A 212 21.52 -3.18 -7.72
C LEU A 212 20.38 -3.17 -8.74
N LEU A 213 20.71 -2.80 -9.98
CA LEU A 213 19.75 -2.70 -11.09
C LEU A 213 20.04 -3.76 -12.15
N GLY A 214 19.02 -4.17 -12.89
CA GLY A 214 19.14 -5.18 -13.95
C GLY A 214 19.39 -6.60 -13.45
N VAL A 215 19.19 -6.85 -12.16
CA VAL A 215 19.33 -8.17 -11.54
C VAL A 215 18.12 -8.48 -10.67
N GLY A 216 17.57 -9.68 -10.81
CA GLY A 216 16.45 -10.16 -10.02
C GLY A 216 16.89 -11.05 -8.84
N VAL A 217 15.98 -11.28 -7.91
CA VAL A 217 16.14 -12.29 -6.87
C VAL A 217 15.67 -13.63 -7.43
N ALA A 218 16.54 -14.63 -7.39
CA ALA A 218 16.27 -15.98 -7.86
C ALA A 218 15.70 -16.89 -6.75
N SER A 219 16.12 -16.68 -5.50
CA SER A 219 15.59 -17.37 -4.32
C SER A 219 15.85 -16.58 -3.04
N VAL A 220 15.08 -16.87 -2.02
CA VAL A 220 15.21 -16.31 -0.67
C VAL A 220 15.31 -17.46 0.32
N ASP A 221 16.18 -17.33 1.31
CA ASP A 221 16.28 -18.27 2.44
C ASP A 221 16.47 -17.52 3.77
N THR A 222 16.70 -18.24 4.86
CA THR A 222 16.86 -17.68 6.20
C THR A 222 18.13 -16.82 6.38
N GLU A 223 19.06 -16.87 5.43
CA GLU A 223 20.35 -16.16 5.50
C GLU A 223 20.47 -15.04 4.46
N GLY A 224 19.45 -14.84 3.60
CA GLY A 224 19.46 -13.77 2.61
C GLY A 224 18.88 -14.15 1.26
N VAL A 225 19.47 -13.62 0.17
CA VAL A 225 18.97 -13.79 -1.18
C VAL A 225 20.06 -14.26 -2.16
N THR A 226 19.67 -15.15 -3.08
CA THR A 226 20.49 -15.48 -4.26
C THR A 226 19.94 -14.69 -5.44
N LEU A 227 20.81 -14.02 -6.18
CA LEU A 227 20.45 -13.20 -7.33
C LEU A 227 20.44 -14.02 -8.63
N SER A 228 19.81 -13.48 -9.68
CA SER A 228 19.69 -14.14 -10.99
C SER A 228 21.02 -14.33 -11.72
N ASP A 229 22.08 -13.61 -11.34
CA ASP A 229 23.43 -13.77 -11.85
C ASP A 229 24.26 -14.80 -11.06
N GLY A 230 23.66 -15.45 -10.07
CA GLY A 230 24.29 -16.44 -9.19
C GLY A 230 25.03 -15.86 -7.99
N SER A 231 25.13 -14.52 -7.86
CA SER A 231 25.70 -13.88 -6.67
C SER A 231 24.74 -13.96 -5.48
N ARG A 232 25.29 -13.80 -4.26
CA ARG A 232 24.52 -13.84 -3.02
C ARG A 232 24.67 -12.54 -2.22
N ILE A 233 23.59 -12.17 -1.54
CA ILE A 233 23.59 -11.12 -0.53
C ILE A 233 23.09 -11.74 0.77
N ASP A 234 23.96 -11.80 1.76
CA ASP A 234 23.59 -12.23 3.10
C ASP A 234 22.82 -11.09 3.78
N ALA A 235 21.72 -11.42 4.43
CA ALA A 235 20.87 -10.45 5.11
C ALA A 235 20.01 -11.15 6.18
N CYS A 236 19.88 -10.50 7.33
CA CYS A 236 18.98 -10.95 8.39
C CYS A 236 17.52 -10.54 8.13
N THR A 237 17.27 -9.65 7.17
CA THR A 237 15.93 -9.12 6.84
C THR A 237 15.78 -8.96 5.34
N VAL A 238 14.80 -9.64 4.76
CA VAL A 238 14.41 -9.49 3.36
C VAL A 238 13.00 -8.90 3.29
N ILE A 239 12.85 -7.77 2.58
CA ILE A 239 11.57 -7.07 2.42
C ILE A 239 11.13 -7.18 0.98
N TRP A 240 9.92 -7.73 0.76
CA TRP A 240 9.39 -7.95 -0.58
C TRP A 240 8.47 -6.82 -1.02
N ALA A 241 8.99 -5.93 -1.85
CA ALA A 241 8.26 -4.85 -2.52
C ALA A 241 8.27 -5.02 -4.05
N GLY A 242 8.39 -6.28 -4.53
CA GLY A 242 8.64 -6.62 -5.94
C GLY A 242 7.42 -6.50 -6.84
N GLY A 243 6.23 -6.37 -6.30
CA GLY A 243 5.00 -6.23 -7.06
C GLY A 243 3.77 -6.78 -6.33
N GLU A 244 2.62 -6.63 -6.97
CA GLU A 244 1.33 -7.03 -6.44
C GLU A 244 0.50 -7.81 -7.45
N SER A 245 -0.42 -8.63 -6.96
CA SER A 245 -1.46 -9.32 -7.70
C SER A 245 -2.81 -9.01 -7.08
N ALA A 246 -3.88 -9.17 -7.85
CA ALA A 246 -5.23 -9.01 -7.29
C ALA A 246 -5.44 -9.90 -6.06
N SER A 247 -6.23 -9.42 -5.12
CA SER A 247 -6.66 -10.22 -3.97
C SER A 247 -7.21 -11.58 -4.43
N PRO A 248 -6.85 -12.71 -3.79
CA PRO A 248 -7.28 -14.05 -4.16
C PRO A 248 -8.80 -14.21 -4.26
N ILE A 249 -9.57 -13.39 -3.57
CA ILE A 249 -11.05 -13.41 -3.64
C ILE A 249 -11.56 -13.09 -5.05
N ALA A 250 -10.79 -12.38 -5.88
CA ALA A 250 -11.16 -12.16 -7.28
C ALA A 250 -11.26 -13.47 -8.08
N GLY A 251 -10.52 -14.49 -7.67
CA GLY A 251 -10.54 -15.82 -8.29
C GLY A 251 -11.77 -16.67 -7.95
N THR A 252 -12.56 -16.29 -6.94
CA THR A 252 -13.84 -16.96 -6.61
C THR A 252 -15.00 -16.43 -7.47
N ALA A 253 -14.80 -15.28 -8.13
CA ALA A 253 -15.80 -14.69 -9.00
C ALA A 253 -16.08 -15.55 -10.25
N GLU A 254 -17.31 -15.51 -10.75
CA GLU A 254 -17.79 -16.25 -11.91
C GLU A 254 -17.25 -15.71 -13.27
N VAL A 255 -16.13 -14.99 -13.24
CA VAL A 255 -15.50 -14.38 -14.41
C VAL A 255 -14.06 -14.85 -14.57
N LYS A 256 -13.60 -14.96 -15.81
CA LYS A 256 -12.20 -15.28 -16.06
C LYS A 256 -11.31 -14.12 -15.60
N PRO A 257 -10.32 -14.38 -14.74
CA PRO A 257 -9.38 -13.34 -14.36
C PRO A 257 -8.61 -12.78 -15.56
N GLY A 258 -8.46 -11.46 -15.60
CA GLY A 258 -7.65 -10.75 -16.56
C GLY A 258 -6.18 -10.66 -16.12
N ARG A 259 -5.45 -9.69 -16.68
CA ARG A 259 -4.03 -9.48 -16.38
C ARG A 259 -3.80 -9.27 -14.85
N GLY A 260 -2.84 -9.98 -14.31
CA GLY A 260 -2.50 -9.88 -12.86
C GLY A 260 -3.54 -10.47 -11.93
N GLY A 261 -4.39 -11.37 -12.40
CA GLY A 261 -5.50 -11.96 -11.63
C GLY A 261 -6.66 -10.99 -11.39
N ARG A 262 -6.64 -9.80 -12.00
CA ARG A 262 -7.62 -8.75 -11.80
C ARG A 262 -8.90 -8.99 -12.58
N ILE A 263 -10.00 -8.40 -12.11
CA ILE A 263 -11.30 -8.41 -12.77
C ILE A 263 -11.32 -7.35 -13.88
N ASP A 264 -11.58 -7.76 -15.12
CA ASP A 264 -11.76 -6.82 -16.23
C ASP A 264 -13.08 -6.08 -16.07
N VAL A 265 -13.09 -4.77 -16.29
CA VAL A 265 -14.28 -3.94 -16.18
C VAL A 265 -14.53 -3.12 -17.44
N SER A 266 -15.80 -2.77 -17.65
CA SER A 266 -16.24 -1.85 -18.68
C SER A 266 -15.81 -0.40 -18.34
N ALA A 267 -15.97 0.52 -19.29
CA ALA A 267 -15.61 1.92 -19.08
C ALA A 267 -16.38 2.59 -17.91
N ASP A 268 -17.54 2.11 -17.56
CA ASP A 268 -18.37 2.60 -16.42
C ASP A 268 -18.06 1.87 -15.09
N LEU A 269 -17.01 1.04 -15.07
CA LEU A 269 -16.52 0.22 -13.93
C LEU A 269 -17.42 -0.97 -13.60
N THR A 270 -18.41 -1.30 -14.43
CA THR A 270 -19.18 -2.54 -14.27
C THR A 270 -18.41 -3.74 -14.78
N VAL A 271 -18.66 -4.89 -14.18
CA VAL A 271 -18.15 -6.16 -14.68
C VAL A 271 -18.95 -6.58 -15.93
N PRO A 272 -18.33 -6.89 -17.07
CA PRO A 272 -19.04 -7.33 -18.28
C PRO A 272 -20.04 -8.45 -18.00
N ALA A 273 -21.25 -8.36 -18.58
CA ALA A 273 -22.39 -9.23 -18.35
C ALA A 273 -23.10 -9.10 -16.97
N PHE A 274 -22.62 -8.25 -16.05
CA PHE A 274 -23.21 -8.05 -14.73
C PHE A 274 -23.44 -6.56 -14.46
N GLU A 275 -24.58 -6.01 -14.86
CA GLU A 275 -24.87 -4.56 -14.81
C GLU A 275 -24.81 -3.94 -13.41
N ASN A 276 -25.08 -4.73 -12.37
CA ASN A 276 -25.10 -4.27 -10.98
C ASN A 276 -23.88 -4.74 -10.16
N VAL A 277 -22.86 -5.24 -10.84
CA VAL A 277 -21.59 -5.61 -10.23
C VAL A 277 -20.49 -4.69 -10.72
N TYR A 278 -19.74 -4.11 -9.80
CA TYR A 278 -18.61 -3.24 -10.07
C TYR A 278 -17.33 -3.86 -9.49
N ALA A 279 -16.20 -3.64 -10.15
CA ALA A 279 -14.89 -3.90 -9.57
C ALA A 279 -14.03 -2.62 -9.64
N ILE A 280 -13.38 -2.25 -8.53
CA ILE A 280 -12.69 -0.97 -8.38
C ILE A 280 -11.41 -1.08 -7.54
N GLY A 281 -10.50 -0.16 -7.75
CA GLY A 281 -9.19 -0.19 -7.11
C GLY A 281 -8.30 -1.29 -7.68
N ASP A 282 -7.35 -1.78 -6.89
CA ASP A 282 -6.26 -2.62 -7.36
C ASP A 282 -6.70 -4.04 -7.79
N VAL A 283 -7.90 -4.45 -7.42
CA VAL A 283 -8.52 -5.72 -7.86
C VAL A 283 -9.03 -5.66 -9.31
N ALA A 284 -9.14 -4.46 -9.90
CA ALA A 284 -9.76 -4.25 -11.20
C ALA A 284 -8.76 -3.86 -12.31
N ASN A 285 -8.99 -4.34 -13.53
CA ASN A 285 -8.36 -3.85 -14.76
C ASN A 285 -9.20 -2.69 -15.31
N ILE A 286 -8.94 -1.48 -14.84
CA ILE A 286 -9.69 -0.29 -15.25
C ILE A 286 -9.11 0.26 -16.56
N PRO A 287 -9.91 0.39 -17.64
CA PRO A 287 -9.42 0.91 -18.91
C PRO A 287 -9.12 2.42 -18.82
N GLY A 288 -7.95 2.82 -19.30
CA GLY A 288 -7.58 4.21 -19.52
C GLY A 288 -8.12 4.75 -20.84
N ALA A 289 -8.07 6.06 -21.02
CA ALA A 289 -8.56 6.74 -22.23
C ALA A 289 -7.77 6.36 -23.49
N ASP A 290 -6.54 5.93 -23.36
CA ASP A 290 -5.63 5.48 -24.42
C ASP A 290 -5.75 3.98 -24.74
N GLY A 291 -6.68 3.27 -24.06
CA GLY A 291 -6.85 1.82 -24.18
C GLY A 291 -5.87 1.00 -23.34
N SER A 292 -4.95 1.63 -22.62
CA SER A 292 -4.11 0.96 -21.62
C SER A 292 -4.93 0.67 -20.35
N THR A 293 -4.38 -0.17 -19.47
CA THR A 293 -4.95 -0.35 -18.12
C THR A 293 -4.36 0.69 -17.19
N LEU A 294 -5.22 1.37 -16.42
CA LEU A 294 -4.76 2.31 -15.39
C LEU A 294 -3.90 1.60 -14.34
N PRO A 295 -2.88 2.31 -13.81
CA PRO A 295 -2.01 1.76 -12.77
C PRO A 295 -2.77 1.59 -11.44
N GLN A 296 -2.28 0.66 -10.61
CA GLN A 296 -2.75 0.42 -9.26
C GLN A 296 -2.23 1.54 -8.33
N LEU A 297 -2.93 2.66 -8.31
CA LEU A 297 -2.58 3.85 -7.52
C LEU A 297 -3.73 4.22 -6.60
N GLY A 298 -3.41 4.70 -5.40
CA GLY A 298 -4.39 5.19 -4.45
C GLY A 298 -5.30 6.29 -5.02
N SER A 299 -4.78 7.14 -5.92
CA SER A 299 -5.57 8.17 -6.61
C SER A 299 -6.57 7.59 -7.62
N VAL A 300 -6.24 6.50 -8.30
CA VAL A 300 -7.16 5.75 -9.17
C VAL A 300 -8.24 5.09 -8.32
N ALA A 301 -7.84 4.43 -7.24
CA ALA A 301 -8.75 3.74 -6.31
C ALA A 301 -9.80 4.71 -5.72
N LEU A 302 -9.38 5.84 -5.17
CA LEU A 302 -10.26 6.86 -4.59
C LEU A 302 -11.25 7.42 -5.63
N GLN A 303 -10.77 7.77 -6.83
CA GLN A 303 -11.62 8.32 -7.88
C GLN A 303 -12.59 7.26 -8.42
N ALA A 304 -12.15 6.01 -8.59
CA ALA A 304 -13.01 4.91 -9.02
C ALA A 304 -14.12 4.63 -8.00
N GLY A 305 -13.81 4.66 -6.69
CA GLY A 305 -14.80 4.50 -5.63
C GLY A 305 -15.90 5.58 -5.67
N THR A 306 -15.49 6.84 -5.71
CA THR A 306 -16.43 7.98 -5.82
C THR A 306 -17.26 7.90 -7.11
N TRP A 307 -16.63 7.54 -8.23
CA TRP A 307 -17.33 7.43 -9.53
C TRP A 307 -18.37 6.31 -9.53
N THR A 308 -18.02 5.17 -8.94
CA THR A 308 -18.96 4.04 -8.80
C THR A 308 -20.17 4.41 -7.96
N ALA A 309 -19.98 5.13 -6.84
CA ALA A 309 -21.08 5.64 -6.04
C ALA A 309 -22.03 6.53 -6.87
N HIS A 310 -21.47 7.45 -7.67
CA HIS A 310 -22.27 8.29 -8.56
C HIS A 310 -23.00 7.48 -9.65
N ASN A 311 -22.38 6.43 -10.19
CA ASN A 311 -23.03 5.57 -11.19
C ASN A 311 -24.16 4.75 -10.57
N ILE A 312 -24.02 4.28 -9.33
CA ILE A 312 -25.09 3.60 -8.58
C ILE A 312 -26.27 4.59 -8.32
N GLU A 313 -25.97 5.80 -7.85
CA GLU A 313 -26.99 6.86 -7.67
C GLU A 313 -27.74 7.17 -8.97
N ARG A 314 -27.00 7.29 -10.08
CA ARG A 314 -27.60 7.52 -11.41
C ARG A 314 -28.51 6.38 -11.84
N ALA A 315 -28.05 5.13 -11.67
CA ALA A 315 -28.85 3.95 -12.00
C ALA A 315 -30.14 3.89 -11.17
N ALA A 316 -30.06 4.17 -9.87
CA ALA A 316 -31.23 4.26 -8.99
C ALA A 316 -32.22 5.36 -9.41
N ALA A 317 -31.74 6.45 -10.02
CA ALA A 317 -32.57 7.52 -10.59
C ALA A 317 -33.01 7.26 -12.04
N GLY A 318 -32.82 6.06 -12.59
CA GLY A 318 -33.15 5.71 -13.97
C GLY A 318 -32.32 6.45 -15.05
N LYS A 319 -31.14 6.99 -14.66
CA LYS A 319 -30.23 7.70 -15.57
C LYS A 319 -29.11 6.77 -16.06
N PRO A 320 -28.62 6.96 -17.29
CA PRO A 320 -27.54 6.14 -17.82
C PRO A 320 -26.25 6.34 -16.98
N LYS A 321 -25.49 5.26 -16.76
CA LYS A 321 -24.16 5.30 -16.17
C LYS A 321 -23.19 6.10 -17.05
N LYS A 322 -22.12 6.62 -16.49
CA LYS A 322 -21.09 7.38 -17.20
C LYS A 322 -19.78 6.61 -17.20
N ALA A 323 -19.07 6.66 -18.31
CA ALA A 323 -17.71 6.18 -18.39
C ALA A 323 -16.81 6.89 -17.36
N PHE A 324 -15.96 6.13 -16.70
CA PHE A 324 -14.99 6.65 -15.73
C PHE A 324 -13.93 7.50 -16.45
N ALA A 325 -13.67 8.68 -15.93
CA ALA A 325 -12.65 9.58 -16.44
C ALA A 325 -11.64 9.83 -15.30
N TYR A 326 -10.51 9.15 -15.36
CA TYR A 326 -9.42 9.36 -14.40
C TYR A 326 -8.77 10.72 -14.61
N LYS A 327 -8.62 11.48 -13.55
CA LYS A 327 -7.85 12.72 -13.50
C LYS A 327 -6.47 12.41 -12.95
N ASP A 328 -5.46 12.36 -13.79
CA ASP A 328 -4.07 12.17 -13.34
C ASP A 328 -3.60 13.42 -12.56
N LYS A 329 -3.31 13.22 -11.28
CA LYS A 329 -2.76 14.26 -10.40
C LYS A 329 -1.24 14.24 -10.36
N GLY A 330 -0.61 13.27 -11.01
CA GLY A 330 0.81 13.00 -10.96
C GLY A 330 1.16 11.86 -10.01
N ILE A 331 2.45 11.61 -9.89
CA ILE A 331 3.05 10.57 -9.03
C ILE A 331 4.15 11.18 -8.18
N MET A 332 4.41 10.59 -7.03
CA MET A 332 5.47 11.03 -6.13
C MET A 332 6.02 9.85 -5.35
N ALA A 333 7.28 9.96 -4.94
CA ALA A 333 7.94 8.98 -4.07
C ALA A 333 8.90 9.70 -3.13
N MET A 334 8.91 9.29 -1.86
CA MET A 334 9.92 9.69 -0.89
C MET A 334 11.16 8.80 -1.07
N ILE A 335 12.33 9.38 -0.91
CA ILE A 335 13.60 8.64 -1.02
C ILE A 335 14.31 8.63 0.33
N GLY A 336 14.03 9.62 1.13
CA GLY A 336 14.55 9.81 2.46
C GLY A 336 14.23 11.21 2.96
N ARG A 337 14.74 11.55 4.12
CA ARG A 337 14.48 12.81 4.80
C ARG A 337 14.99 14.00 3.97
N GLY A 338 14.08 14.88 3.59
CA GLY A 338 14.36 16.03 2.73
C GLY A 338 14.61 15.65 1.25
N ALA A 339 14.44 14.40 0.87
CA ALA A 339 14.64 13.90 -0.47
C ALA A 339 13.40 13.17 -1.00
N ALA A 340 12.75 13.73 -1.99
CA ALA A 340 11.64 13.13 -2.70
C ALA A 340 11.67 13.53 -4.18
N VAL A 341 10.92 12.82 -4.98
CA VAL A 341 10.59 13.20 -6.36
C VAL A 341 9.08 13.28 -6.51
N ALA A 342 8.61 14.24 -7.29
CA ALA A 342 7.22 14.37 -7.69
C ALA A 342 7.12 14.81 -9.15
N GLU A 343 6.19 14.21 -9.86
CA GLU A 343 5.84 14.59 -11.22
C GLU A 343 4.36 14.92 -11.23
N ILE A 344 4.04 16.21 -11.25
CA ILE A 344 2.71 16.74 -10.92
C ILE A 344 1.89 17.00 -12.18
N GLY A 345 0.63 16.54 -12.14
CA GLY A 345 -0.38 16.75 -13.16
C GLY A 345 -0.11 16.01 -14.48
N GLU A 346 -0.97 16.21 -15.45
CA GLU A 346 -0.93 15.54 -16.76
C GLU A 346 0.38 15.83 -17.54
N HIS A 347 0.96 17.02 -17.33
CA HIS A 347 2.23 17.41 -17.97
C HIS A 347 3.47 16.96 -17.20
N ARG A 348 3.32 16.20 -16.13
CA ARG A 348 4.42 15.66 -15.33
C ARG A 348 5.47 16.70 -14.95
N HIS A 349 5.02 17.86 -14.40
CA HIS A 349 5.95 18.88 -13.89
C HIS A 349 6.84 18.29 -12.80
N HIS A 350 8.14 18.24 -13.08
CA HIS A 350 9.13 17.61 -12.21
C HIS A 350 9.50 18.50 -11.03
N LEU A 351 9.45 17.94 -9.83
CA LEU A 351 10.00 18.50 -8.59
C LEU A 351 10.90 17.46 -7.93
N GLU A 352 11.97 17.93 -7.27
CA GLU A 352 12.89 17.07 -6.52
C GLU A 352 13.36 17.76 -5.23
N GLY A 353 13.95 16.99 -4.30
CA GLY A 353 14.52 17.49 -3.06
C GLY A 353 13.48 17.97 -2.05
N HIS A 354 13.83 19.02 -1.31
CA HIS A 354 13.00 19.53 -0.21
C HIS A 354 11.62 20.03 -0.64
N LEU A 355 11.48 20.57 -1.86
CA LEU A 355 10.18 21.01 -2.38
C LEU A 355 9.27 19.82 -2.67
N ALA A 356 9.80 18.76 -3.30
CA ALA A 356 9.06 17.54 -3.52
C ALA A 356 8.72 16.84 -2.20
N PHE A 357 9.63 16.86 -1.23
CA PHE A 357 9.42 16.33 0.12
C PHE A 357 8.26 17.05 0.83
N ALA A 358 8.25 18.39 0.83
CA ALA A 358 7.16 19.17 1.41
C ALA A 358 5.82 18.91 0.71
N ALA A 359 5.81 18.79 -0.62
CA ALA A 359 4.63 18.43 -1.40
C ALA A 359 4.14 17.01 -1.03
N TRP A 360 5.06 16.05 -0.90
CA TRP A 360 4.75 14.68 -0.50
C TRP A 360 4.08 14.65 0.89
N LEU A 361 4.65 15.34 1.88
CA LEU A 361 4.07 15.45 3.23
C LEU A 361 2.65 16.04 3.17
N GLY A 362 2.48 17.15 2.45
CA GLY A 362 1.18 17.82 2.33
C GLY A 362 0.11 16.94 1.68
N VAL A 363 0.45 16.24 0.60
CA VAL A 363 -0.49 15.32 -0.09
C VAL A 363 -0.85 14.16 0.82
N HIS A 364 0.13 13.47 1.43
CA HIS A 364 -0.13 12.31 2.27
C HIS A 364 -0.89 12.67 3.54
N ALA A 365 -0.55 13.79 4.21
CA ALA A 365 -1.33 14.30 5.33
C ALA A 365 -2.79 14.62 4.93
N SER A 366 -3.01 15.18 3.73
CA SER A 366 -4.37 15.48 3.26
C SER A 366 -5.22 14.23 3.01
N LEU A 367 -4.57 13.13 2.61
CA LEU A 367 -5.22 11.85 2.29
C LEU A 367 -5.48 10.98 3.52
N LEU A 368 -4.76 11.21 4.63
CA LEU A 368 -5.05 10.54 5.89
C LEU A 368 -6.50 10.81 6.34
N SER A 369 -7.14 9.81 6.91
CA SER A 369 -8.51 9.91 7.40
C SER A 369 -8.56 10.55 8.77
N GLY A 370 -9.26 11.69 8.91
CA GLY A 370 -9.54 12.39 10.18
C GLY A 370 -8.53 13.46 10.58
N ALA A 371 -9.03 14.47 11.30
CA ALA A 371 -8.23 15.64 11.72
C ALA A 371 -7.15 15.27 12.74
N HIS A 372 -7.45 14.33 13.64
CA HIS A 372 -6.51 13.88 14.69
C HIS A 372 -5.32 13.17 14.06
N SER A 373 -5.55 12.13 13.23
CA SER A 373 -4.46 11.39 12.56
C SER A 373 -3.60 12.30 11.65
N LYS A 374 -4.21 13.32 11.04
CA LYS A 374 -3.47 14.34 10.27
C LYS A 374 -2.55 15.17 11.14
N ALA A 375 -3.04 15.60 12.30
CA ALA A 375 -2.27 16.41 13.25
C ALA A 375 -1.15 15.56 13.87
N ASP A 376 -1.43 14.33 14.27
CA ASP A 376 -0.46 13.44 14.89
C ASP A 376 0.65 13.04 13.92
N ALA A 377 0.30 12.64 12.70
CA ALA A 377 1.29 12.35 11.67
C ALA A 377 2.16 13.58 11.36
N PHE A 378 1.55 14.78 11.28
CA PHE A 378 2.31 16.01 11.06
C PHE A 378 3.24 16.34 12.23
N LEU A 379 2.78 16.16 13.47
CA LEU A 379 3.60 16.36 14.66
C LEU A 379 4.72 15.32 14.75
N SER A 380 4.43 14.05 14.46
CA SER A 380 5.44 12.98 14.41
C SER A 380 6.51 13.27 13.36
N TRP A 381 6.10 13.69 12.17
CA TRP A 381 7.06 14.09 11.11
C TRP A 381 7.86 15.33 11.49
N ALA A 382 7.25 16.34 12.11
CA ALA A 382 7.95 17.54 12.56
C ALA A 382 8.97 17.19 13.65
N TRP A 383 8.58 16.31 14.58
CA TRP A 383 9.46 15.84 15.66
C TRP A 383 10.61 15.00 15.09
N ASP A 384 10.31 14.01 14.23
CA ASP A 384 11.31 13.16 13.58
C ASP A 384 12.28 13.97 12.69
N TYR A 385 11.81 15.08 12.10
CA TYR A 385 12.67 16.00 11.34
C TYR A 385 13.66 16.76 12.22
N VAL A 386 13.28 17.11 13.46
CA VAL A 386 14.09 17.90 14.39
C VAL A 386 15.02 17.01 15.23
N ASP A 387 14.53 15.92 15.76
CA ASP A 387 15.19 15.15 16.83
C ASP A 387 16.00 13.93 16.32
N ARG A 388 15.99 13.60 15.07
CA ARG A 388 16.75 12.49 14.46
C ARG A 388 16.70 11.13 15.20
N GLU A 389 15.99 11.04 16.32
CA GLU A 389 15.74 9.82 17.06
C GLU A 389 14.42 9.19 16.58
N HIS A 390 14.47 7.89 16.24
CA HIS A 390 13.25 7.13 15.91
C HIS A 390 12.47 6.88 17.21
N SER A 391 11.61 7.83 17.58
CA SER A 391 10.89 7.87 18.87
C SER A 391 10.00 6.65 19.15
N ALA A 392 9.57 5.93 18.11
CA ALA A 392 8.74 4.73 18.26
C ALA A 392 9.55 3.44 18.58
N MET A 393 10.88 3.49 18.70
CA MET A 393 11.68 2.33 19.12
C MET A 393 11.40 1.94 20.57
N VAL A 394 10.93 2.87 21.40
CA VAL A 394 10.67 2.64 22.84
C VAL A 394 9.50 1.68 23.09
N GLU A 395 8.52 1.57 22.16
CA GLU A 395 7.37 0.68 22.32
C GLU A 395 7.68 -0.82 22.13
N CYS A 396 8.85 -1.16 21.61
CA CYS A 396 9.23 -2.55 21.36
C CYS A 396 9.71 -3.32 22.60
N THR A 397 9.87 -2.67 23.75
CA THR A 397 10.45 -3.29 24.97
C THR A 397 9.43 -3.83 25.97
N ALA A 398 8.12 -3.65 25.76
CA ALA A 398 7.08 -4.22 26.60
C ALA A 398 6.41 -5.43 25.91
N ALA A 399 7.08 -6.59 25.91
CA ALA A 399 6.37 -7.84 25.72
C ALA A 399 5.41 -8.01 26.90
N PRO A 400 4.13 -8.42 26.68
CA PRO A 400 3.26 -8.77 27.78
C PRO A 400 3.90 -9.96 28.51
N THR A 401 4.26 -9.76 29.76
CA THR A 401 4.57 -10.86 30.68
C THR A 401 3.33 -11.72 30.78
N THR A 402 3.37 -12.89 30.18
CA THR A 402 2.44 -13.98 30.49
C THR A 402 2.79 -14.47 31.90
N ASP A 403 2.19 -13.87 32.91
CA ASP A 403 2.13 -14.42 34.25
C ASP A 403 0.72 -14.96 34.49
N GLY A 404 0.66 -16.29 34.78
CA GLY A 404 -0.43 -16.94 35.50
C GLY A 404 -1.35 -17.81 34.68
#